data_d2ea00844d084858ce351fba5721dabf
#
_entry.id   d2ea00844d084858ce351fba5721dabf
#
_cell.length_a   1.000
_cell.length_b   1.000
_cell.length_c   1.000
_cell.angle_alpha   90.00
_cell.angle_beta   90.00
_cell.angle_gamma   90.00
#
_symmetry.space_group_name_H-M   'P 1'
#
loop_
_entity.id
_entity.type
_entity.pdbx_description
1 polymer ?
#
loop_
_entity_poly.entity_id
_entity_poly.type
_entity_poly.pdbx_seq_one_letter_code
_entity_poly.pdbx_strand_id
1 'polypeptide(L)'
;MQIKTLPRIVKDIRAADPLSAVGESLLSALINSGDIPYTYHGNRLVADAESVVPALNRLLGLNENGELPQIRSIREAAAELKQSRPEMGIGEKLIRNAVKDGRIPSIRVGNRDYIAMQSFDEPYCKRIFGLNSPKVTRAEIIKRDVMVQMAETIAKNQIMPSVCRIKRAS
;
A
#
# COMPACT_ATOMS: atom_id res chain seq x y z
N MET A 1 -20.34 17.63 15.94
CA MET A 1 -19.40 16.97 16.87
C MET A 1 -20.16 15.95 17.70
N GLN A 2 -19.88 14.67 17.50
CA GLN A 2 -20.56 13.57 18.19
C GLN A 2 -19.57 12.85 19.10
N ILE A 3 -19.64 13.13 20.40
CA ILE A 3 -18.72 12.57 21.39
C ILE A 3 -19.17 11.18 21.83
N LYS A 4 -18.30 10.17 21.68
CA LYS A 4 -18.55 8.78 22.06
C LYS A 4 -17.34 8.17 22.76
N THR A 5 -17.58 7.13 23.57
CA THR A 5 -16.50 6.29 24.13
C THR A 5 -15.89 5.40 23.04
N LEU A 6 -14.62 5.01 23.21
CA LEU A 6 -13.91 4.16 22.21
C LEU A 6 -14.63 2.84 21.93
N PRO A 7 -15.13 2.09 22.95
CA PRO A 7 -15.89 0.86 22.69
C PRO A 7 -17.15 1.09 21.84
N ARG A 8 -17.80 2.26 22.01
CA ARG A 8 -18.99 2.60 21.22
C ARG A 8 -18.63 2.90 19.77
N ILE A 9 -17.56 3.65 19.55
CA ILE A 9 -17.04 3.92 18.19
C ILE A 9 -16.67 2.61 17.48
N VAL A 10 -15.93 1.71 18.15
CA VAL A 10 -15.58 0.39 17.60
C VAL A 10 -16.83 -0.41 17.25
N LYS A 11 -17.85 -0.38 18.11
CA LYS A 11 -19.13 -1.07 17.85
C LYS A 11 -19.84 -0.52 16.61
N ASP A 12 -19.87 0.79 16.45
CA ASP A 12 -20.50 1.45 15.31
C ASP A 12 -19.74 1.12 13.99
N ILE A 13 -18.38 1.14 14.01
CA ILE A 13 -17.56 0.73 12.88
C ILE A 13 -17.81 -0.73 12.49
N ARG A 14 -17.86 -1.64 13.46
CA ARG A 14 -18.12 -3.06 13.20
C ARG A 14 -19.55 -3.35 12.76
N ALA A 15 -20.48 -2.50 13.09
CA ALA A 15 -21.85 -2.60 12.56
C ALA A 15 -21.90 -2.27 11.05
N ALA A 16 -21.05 -1.35 10.59
CA ALA A 16 -20.91 -1.00 9.17
C ALA A 16 -19.99 -1.97 8.41
N ASP A 17 -18.90 -2.41 9.03
CA ASP A 17 -17.94 -3.38 8.48
C ASP A 17 -17.60 -4.45 9.53
N PRO A 18 -18.31 -5.60 9.54
CA PRO A 18 -18.11 -6.67 10.52
C PRO A 18 -16.69 -7.27 10.54
N LEU A 19 -15.95 -7.18 9.42
CA LEU A 19 -14.58 -7.67 9.28
C LEU A 19 -13.54 -6.60 9.61
N SER A 20 -13.97 -5.40 10.03
CA SER A 20 -13.05 -4.32 10.34
C SER A 20 -12.06 -4.69 11.45
N ALA A 21 -10.78 -4.48 11.16
CA ALA A 21 -9.69 -4.64 12.13
C ALA A 21 -9.57 -3.46 13.11
N VAL A 22 -10.45 -2.46 13.01
CA VAL A 22 -10.47 -1.31 13.92
C VAL A 22 -10.86 -1.78 15.32
N GLY A 23 -9.96 -1.52 16.27
CA GLY A 23 -10.16 -1.80 17.68
C GLY A 23 -9.78 -0.61 18.55
N GLU A 24 -10.03 -0.71 19.85
CA GLU A 24 -9.70 0.36 20.80
C GLU A 24 -8.22 0.73 20.81
N SER A 25 -7.33 -0.26 20.59
CA SER A 25 -5.87 -0.02 20.52
C SER A 25 -5.49 0.87 19.34
N LEU A 26 -6.12 0.68 18.17
CA LEU A 26 -5.90 1.53 17.00
C LEU A 26 -6.42 2.95 17.27
N LEU A 27 -7.64 3.09 17.76
CA LEU A 27 -8.23 4.40 18.10
C LEU A 27 -7.41 5.13 19.18
N SER A 28 -6.94 4.42 20.20
CA SER A 28 -6.08 5.00 21.24
C SER A 28 -4.74 5.49 20.66
N ALA A 29 -4.16 4.77 19.71
CA ALA A 29 -2.93 5.19 19.04
C ALA A 29 -3.18 6.49 18.23
N LEU A 30 -4.31 6.60 17.52
CA LEU A 30 -4.68 7.80 16.76
C LEU A 30 -5.00 9.01 17.66
N ILE A 31 -5.53 8.77 18.83
CA ILE A 31 -5.73 9.81 19.85
C ILE A 31 -4.36 10.29 20.37
N ASN A 32 -3.46 9.37 20.69
CA ASN A 32 -2.14 9.70 21.21
C ASN A 32 -1.26 10.42 20.19
N SER A 33 -1.45 10.15 18.90
CA SER A 33 -0.77 10.88 17.81
C SER A 33 -1.39 12.26 17.53
N GLY A 34 -2.56 12.54 18.09
CA GLY A 34 -3.28 13.81 17.87
C GLY A 34 -4.15 13.84 16.61
N ASP A 35 -4.32 12.68 15.94
CA ASP A 35 -5.13 12.58 14.71
C ASP A 35 -6.63 12.63 14.99
N ILE A 36 -7.05 12.22 16.18
CA ILE A 36 -8.45 12.23 16.62
C ILE A 36 -8.57 13.12 17.87
N PRO A 37 -9.43 14.17 17.84
CA PRO A 37 -9.72 14.99 19.01
C PRO A 37 -10.41 14.17 20.11
N TYR A 38 -10.01 14.39 21.35
CA TYR A 38 -10.55 13.70 22.50
C TYR A 38 -10.73 14.62 23.70
N THR A 39 -11.51 14.17 24.67
CA THR A 39 -11.66 14.81 25.97
C THR A 39 -11.93 13.75 27.03
N TYR A 40 -11.89 14.17 28.30
CA TYR A 40 -12.27 13.32 29.42
C TYR A 40 -13.65 13.74 29.95
N HIS A 41 -14.54 12.78 30.07
CA HIS A 41 -15.81 12.95 30.76
C HIS A 41 -15.78 12.15 32.06
N GLY A 42 -15.44 12.84 33.19
CA GLY A 42 -15.00 12.16 34.38
C GLY A 42 -13.73 11.37 34.16
N ASN A 43 -13.71 10.10 34.51
CA ASN A 43 -12.56 9.19 34.29
C ASN A 43 -12.60 8.45 32.92
N ARG A 44 -13.54 8.79 32.05
CA ARG A 44 -13.72 8.09 30.76
C ARG A 44 -13.17 8.92 29.62
N LEU A 45 -12.31 8.31 28.84
CA LEU A 45 -11.85 8.87 27.58
C LEU A 45 -13.00 8.82 26.55
N VAL A 46 -13.31 9.95 25.97
CA VAL A 46 -14.29 10.09 24.89
C VAL A 46 -13.65 10.84 23.72
N ALA A 47 -14.00 10.43 22.50
CA ALA A 47 -13.47 11.01 21.29
C ALA A 47 -14.58 11.52 20.38
N ASP A 48 -14.24 12.42 19.47
CA ASP A 48 -15.16 12.88 18.44
C ASP A 48 -15.31 11.80 17.36
N ALA A 49 -16.48 11.15 17.37
CA ALA A 49 -16.77 10.04 16.45
C ALA A 49 -16.81 10.49 14.98
N GLU A 50 -17.15 11.76 14.70
CA GLU A 50 -17.23 12.30 13.33
C GLU A 50 -15.82 12.51 12.72
N SER A 51 -14.81 12.72 13.54
CA SER A 51 -13.43 12.91 13.10
C SER A 51 -12.68 11.60 12.81
N VAL A 52 -13.23 10.45 13.25
CA VAL A 52 -12.55 9.15 13.14
C VAL A 52 -12.39 8.72 11.67
N VAL A 53 -13.46 8.77 10.89
CA VAL A 53 -13.43 8.37 9.46
C VAL A 53 -12.49 9.26 8.64
N PRO A 54 -12.57 10.60 8.74
CA PRO A 54 -11.61 11.48 8.08
C PRO A 54 -10.15 11.21 8.47
N ALA A 55 -9.87 10.98 9.75
CA ALA A 55 -8.51 10.67 10.21
C ALA A 55 -7.98 9.35 9.63
N LEU A 56 -8.80 8.30 9.63
CA LEU A 56 -8.45 7.01 9.05
C LEU A 56 -8.20 7.13 7.53
N ASN A 57 -9.08 7.82 6.81
CA ASN A 57 -8.95 8.04 5.38
C ASN A 57 -7.68 8.82 5.04
N ARG A 58 -7.40 9.91 5.75
CA ARG A 58 -6.19 10.70 5.57
C ARG A 58 -4.92 9.86 5.75
N LEU A 59 -4.83 9.10 6.82
CA LEU A 59 -3.66 8.27 7.13
C LEU A 59 -3.47 7.11 6.14
N LEU A 60 -4.55 6.63 5.55
CA LEU A 60 -4.53 5.57 4.54
C LEU A 60 -4.46 6.10 3.11
N GLY A 61 -4.27 7.42 2.92
CA GLY A 61 -4.15 8.03 1.60
C GLY A 61 -5.44 7.99 0.77
N LEU A 62 -6.60 7.90 1.43
CA LEU A 62 -7.92 7.93 0.83
C LEU A 62 -8.51 9.35 0.89
N ASN A 63 -9.66 9.56 0.25
CA ASN A 63 -10.38 10.82 0.35
C ASN A 63 -10.93 11.01 1.78
N GLU A 64 -10.52 12.07 2.47
CA GLU A 64 -10.93 12.36 3.85
C GLU A 64 -12.46 12.42 4.03
N ASN A 65 -13.16 12.95 3.03
CA ASN A 65 -14.62 13.02 3.01
C ASN A 65 -15.29 11.77 2.44
N GLY A 66 -14.52 10.69 2.25
CA GLY A 66 -15.01 9.43 1.74
C GLY A 66 -15.76 8.61 2.78
N GLU A 67 -16.23 7.45 2.32
CA GLU A 67 -16.88 6.46 3.18
C GLU A 67 -15.90 5.85 4.18
N LEU A 68 -16.45 5.11 5.16
CA LEU A 68 -15.66 4.35 6.11
C LEU A 68 -14.70 3.39 5.38
N PRO A 69 -13.38 3.46 5.59
CA PRO A 69 -12.44 2.57 4.94
C PRO A 69 -12.57 1.16 5.50
N GLN A 70 -12.50 0.17 4.61
CA GLN A 70 -12.44 -1.24 4.98
C GLN A 70 -11.03 -1.59 5.46
N ILE A 71 -10.82 -1.48 6.77
CA ILE A 71 -9.50 -1.67 7.39
C ILE A 71 -9.29 -3.12 7.77
N ARG A 72 -8.14 -3.66 7.37
CA ARG A 72 -7.68 -5.02 7.69
C ARG A 72 -6.23 -5.00 8.17
N SER A 73 -5.84 -5.96 8.98
CA SER A 73 -4.43 -6.30 9.13
C SER A 73 -3.91 -6.94 7.82
N ILE A 74 -2.60 -6.93 7.61
CA ILE A 74 -1.99 -7.53 6.39
C ILE A 74 -2.43 -8.99 6.20
N ARG A 75 -2.49 -9.76 7.29
CA ARG A 75 -2.90 -11.17 7.27
C ARG A 75 -4.36 -11.34 6.85
N GLU A 76 -5.25 -10.54 7.43
CA GLU A 76 -6.69 -10.57 7.11
C GLU A 76 -6.94 -10.11 5.68
N ALA A 77 -6.27 -9.06 5.22
CA ALA A 77 -6.35 -8.59 3.84
C ALA A 77 -5.90 -9.67 2.84
N ALA A 78 -4.78 -10.35 3.12
CA ALA A 78 -4.32 -11.45 2.27
C ALA A 78 -5.30 -12.62 2.22
N ALA A 79 -5.93 -12.97 3.35
CA ALA A 79 -6.94 -14.02 3.42
C ALA A 79 -8.21 -13.63 2.63
N GLU A 80 -8.68 -12.40 2.80
CA GLU A 80 -9.85 -11.87 2.09
C GLU A 80 -9.62 -11.81 0.58
N LEU A 81 -8.44 -11.33 0.13
CA LEU A 81 -8.07 -11.30 -1.29
C LEU A 81 -7.98 -12.70 -1.89
N LYS A 82 -7.44 -13.66 -1.15
CA LYS A 82 -7.36 -15.05 -1.60
C LYS A 82 -8.74 -15.68 -1.83
N GLN A 83 -9.74 -15.27 -1.05
CA GLN A 83 -11.11 -15.77 -1.18
C GLN A 83 -11.90 -15.01 -2.27
N SER A 84 -11.78 -13.69 -2.30
CA SER A 84 -12.60 -12.83 -3.18
C SER A 84 -11.99 -12.66 -4.57
N ARG A 85 -10.67 -12.67 -4.69
CA ARG A 85 -9.92 -12.38 -5.94
C ARG A 85 -8.69 -13.29 -6.07
N PRO A 86 -8.87 -14.63 -6.11
CA PRO A 86 -7.76 -15.58 -6.16
C PRO A 86 -6.86 -15.41 -7.39
N GLU A 87 -7.42 -14.90 -8.49
CA GLU A 87 -6.71 -14.61 -9.74
C GLU A 87 -5.61 -13.55 -9.61
N MET A 88 -5.69 -12.67 -8.62
CA MET A 88 -4.69 -11.63 -8.41
C MET A 88 -3.35 -12.18 -7.89
N GLY A 89 -3.37 -13.36 -7.24
CA GLY A 89 -2.16 -13.98 -6.70
C GLY A 89 -1.45 -13.18 -5.62
N ILE A 90 -2.17 -12.25 -4.95
CA ILE A 90 -1.61 -11.36 -3.94
C ILE A 90 -1.61 -12.08 -2.59
N GLY A 91 -0.43 -12.43 -2.11
CA GLY A 91 -0.24 -13.04 -0.80
C GLY A 91 0.30 -12.07 0.25
N GLU A 92 0.30 -12.51 1.52
CA GLU A 92 0.75 -11.71 2.66
C GLU A 92 2.15 -11.11 2.49
N LYS A 93 3.10 -11.89 1.95
CA LYS A 93 4.48 -11.42 1.72
C LYS A 93 4.53 -10.25 0.73
N LEU A 94 3.73 -10.32 -0.33
CA LEU A 94 3.68 -9.28 -1.35
C LEU A 94 3.10 -7.97 -0.78
N ILE A 95 2.02 -8.08 0.02
CA ILE A 95 1.42 -6.92 0.71
C ILE A 95 2.42 -6.31 1.69
N ARG A 96 3.07 -7.14 2.50
CA ARG A 96 4.07 -6.70 3.49
C ARG A 96 5.23 -5.93 2.84
N ASN A 97 5.72 -6.42 1.71
CA ASN A 97 6.76 -5.72 0.95
C ASN A 97 6.25 -4.38 0.39
N ALA A 98 5.03 -4.35 -0.16
CA ALA A 98 4.43 -3.12 -0.69
C ALA A 98 4.19 -2.06 0.40
N VAL A 99 3.82 -2.48 1.61
CA VAL A 99 3.72 -1.59 2.78
C VAL A 99 5.11 -1.08 3.20
N LYS A 100 6.10 -1.97 3.30
CA LYS A 100 7.48 -1.61 3.66
C LYS A 100 8.12 -0.64 2.66
N ASP A 101 7.82 -0.81 1.38
CA ASP A 101 8.31 0.05 0.30
C ASP A 101 7.50 1.37 0.18
N GLY A 102 6.50 1.58 1.04
CA GLY A 102 5.63 2.77 1.02
C GLY A 102 4.66 2.85 -0.16
N ARG A 103 4.48 1.75 -0.91
CA ARG A 103 3.54 1.68 -2.05
C ARG A 103 2.08 1.55 -1.59
N ILE A 104 1.86 0.95 -0.44
CA ILE A 104 0.55 0.88 0.23
C ILE A 104 0.64 1.67 1.52
N PRO A 105 -0.18 2.73 1.69
CA PRO A 105 -0.28 3.43 2.96
C PRO A 105 -0.76 2.50 4.07
N SER A 106 -0.20 2.63 5.25
CA SER A 106 -0.58 1.81 6.41
C SER A 106 -0.51 2.61 7.70
N ILE A 107 -1.33 2.20 8.67
CA ILE A 107 -1.28 2.70 10.05
C ILE A 107 -0.61 1.62 10.89
N ARG A 108 0.53 1.95 11.49
CA ARG A 108 1.27 1.01 12.34
C ARG A 108 0.94 1.22 13.82
N VAL A 109 0.49 0.16 14.47
CA VAL A 109 0.24 0.15 15.92
C VAL A 109 0.94 -1.06 16.53
N GLY A 110 1.98 -0.80 17.32
CA GLY A 110 2.85 -1.84 17.83
C GLY A 110 3.51 -2.62 16.69
N ASN A 111 3.25 -3.92 16.65
CA ASN A 111 3.80 -4.84 15.64
C ASN A 111 2.83 -5.13 14.48
N ARG A 112 1.70 -4.42 14.40
CA ARG A 112 0.69 -4.63 13.37
C ARG A 112 0.60 -3.44 12.44
N ASP A 113 0.52 -3.74 11.15
CA ASP A 113 0.22 -2.76 10.12
C ASP A 113 -1.24 -2.97 9.67
N TYR A 114 -1.99 -1.87 9.64
CA TYR A 114 -3.38 -1.81 9.22
C TYR A 114 -3.44 -1.09 7.88
N ILE A 115 -4.14 -1.68 6.92
CA ILE A 115 -4.26 -1.20 5.54
C ILE A 115 -5.73 -1.13 5.13
N ALA A 116 -6.02 -0.30 4.13
CA ALA A 116 -7.35 -0.23 3.54
C ALA A 116 -7.49 -1.21 2.37
N MET A 117 -8.60 -1.95 2.31
CA MET A 117 -8.90 -2.86 1.19
C MET A 117 -9.07 -2.12 -0.13
N GLN A 118 -9.47 -0.84 -0.11
CA GLN A 118 -9.54 0.03 -1.26
C GLN A 118 -8.19 0.19 -2.00
N SER A 119 -7.07 -0.05 -1.33
CA SER A 119 -5.74 -0.08 -1.96
C SER A 119 -5.58 -1.20 -2.99
N PHE A 120 -6.48 -2.19 -2.97
CA PHE A 120 -6.49 -3.31 -3.92
C PHE A 120 -7.54 -3.16 -5.03
N ASP A 121 -8.29 -2.06 -5.06
CA ASP A 121 -9.22 -1.78 -6.12
C ASP A 121 -8.52 -1.24 -7.38
N GLU A 122 -9.08 -1.50 -8.55
CA GLU A 122 -8.61 -0.86 -9.77
C GLU A 122 -8.95 0.66 -9.74
N PRO A 123 -8.05 1.52 -10.15
CA PRO A 123 -6.75 1.31 -10.81
C PRO A 123 -5.54 1.20 -9.86
N TYR A 124 -5.72 1.33 -8.55
CA TYR A 124 -4.62 1.33 -7.56
C TYR A 124 -3.81 0.05 -7.61
N CYS A 125 -4.48 -1.10 -7.67
CA CYS A 125 -3.84 -2.40 -7.69
C CYS A 125 -2.90 -2.57 -8.89
N LYS A 126 -3.30 -2.10 -10.06
CA LYS A 126 -2.46 -2.14 -11.26
C LYS A 126 -1.18 -1.32 -11.08
N ARG A 127 -1.29 -0.15 -10.46
CA ARG A 127 -0.15 0.74 -10.21
C ARG A 127 0.79 0.17 -9.15
N ILE A 128 0.25 -0.40 -8.08
CA ILE A 128 1.05 -0.90 -6.94
C ILE A 128 1.78 -2.20 -7.29
N PHE A 129 1.10 -3.13 -7.97
CA PHE A 129 1.60 -4.48 -8.21
C PHE A 129 2.03 -4.74 -9.65
N GLY A 130 1.86 -3.76 -10.56
CA GLY A 130 2.24 -3.91 -11.97
C GLY A 130 1.46 -4.99 -12.72
N LEU A 131 0.21 -5.27 -12.32
CA LEU A 131 -0.62 -6.35 -12.86
C LEU A 131 -0.99 -6.18 -14.34
N ASN A 132 -0.66 -5.03 -14.96
CA ASN A 132 -0.74 -4.82 -16.40
C ASN A 132 0.51 -5.25 -17.16
N SER A 133 1.58 -5.60 -16.48
CA SER A 133 2.72 -6.24 -17.16
C SER A 133 2.33 -7.68 -17.40
N PRO A 134 2.37 -8.17 -18.65
CA PRO A 134 2.27 -9.61 -18.89
C PRO A 134 3.27 -10.28 -17.96
N LYS A 135 2.90 -11.42 -17.36
CA LYS A 135 3.81 -12.19 -16.51
C LYS A 135 5.07 -12.45 -17.33
N VAL A 136 6.07 -11.59 -17.16
CA VAL A 136 7.35 -11.78 -17.82
C VAL A 136 7.94 -13.02 -17.20
N THR A 137 7.91 -14.10 -17.93
CA THR A 137 8.48 -15.36 -17.46
C THR A 137 9.98 -15.17 -17.25
N ARG A 138 10.56 -15.93 -16.32
CA ARG A 138 12.01 -15.88 -16.06
C ARG A 138 12.82 -16.03 -17.35
N ALA A 139 12.29 -16.79 -18.33
CA ALA A 139 12.88 -16.94 -19.65
C ALA A 139 12.83 -15.64 -20.47
N GLU A 140 11.78 -14.82 -20.34
CA GLU A 140 11.66 -13.53 -21.04
C GLU A 140 12.55 -12.46 -20.40
N ILE A 141 12.74 -12.51 -19.06
CA ILE A 141 13.69 -11.65 -18.36
C ILE A 141 15.11 -11.95 -18.86
N ILE A 142 15.50 -13.25 -18.90
CA ILE A 142 16.80 -13.67 -19.39
C ILE A 142 17.00 -13.26 -20.86
N LYS A 143 15.99 -13.43 -21.73
CA LYS A 143 16.06 -12.96 -23.12
C LYS A 143 16.24 -11.45 -23.21
N ARG A 144 15.55 -10.68 -22.38
CA ARG A 144 15.68 -9.21 -22.35
C ARG A 144 17.07 -8.79 -21.93
N ASP A 145 17.63 -9.38 -20.87
CA ASP A 145 18.97 -9.07 -20.37
C ASP A 145 20.04 -9.43 -21.42
N VAL A 146 19.91 -10.58 -22.09
CA VAL A 146 20.80 -10.98 -23.17
C VAL A 146 20.71 -10.03 -24.37
N MET A 147 19.49 -9.59 -24.75
CA MET A 147 19.29 -8.63 -25.85
C MET A 147 19.90 -7.26 -25.51
N VAL A 148 19.76 -6.78 -24.26
CA VAL A 148 20.37 -5.53 -23.81
C VAL A 148 21.89 -5.62 -23.86
N GLN A 149 22.49 -6.72 -23.36
CA GLN A 149 23.92 -6.93 -23.40
C GLN A 149 24.45 -7.04 -24.83
N MET A 150 23.72 -7.71 -25.74
CA MET A 150 24.08 -7.77 -27.17
C MET A 150 24.03 -6.38 -27.83
N ALA A 151 22.98 -5.59 -27.54
CA ALA A 151 22.85 -4.23 -28.07
C ALA A 151 23.99 -3.31 -27.60
N GLU A 152 24.36 -3.39 -26.30
CA GLU A 152 25.49 -2.65 -25.75
C GLU A 152 26.82 -3.07 -26.36
N THR A 153 27.01 -4.36 -26.62
CA THR A 153 28.22 -4.88 -27.26
C THR A 153 28.35 -4.41 -28.73
N ILE A 154 27.21 -4.42 -29.46
CA ILE A 154 27.16 -3.92 -30.83
C ILE A 154 27.44 -2.40 -30.86
N ALA A 155 26.83 -1.63 -29.93
CA ALA A 155 27.08 -0.20 -29.83
C ALA A 155 28.55 0.12 -29.52
N LYS A 156 29.18 -0.63 -28.61
CA LYS A 156 30.61 -0.50 -28.29
C LYS A 156 31.52 -0.82 -29.50
N ASN A 157 31.16 -1.82 -30.30
CA ASN A 157 31.92 -2.19 -31.50
C ASN A 157 31.73 -1.22 -32.67
N GLN A 158 30.61 -0.48 -32.71
CA GLN A 158 30.37 0.57 -33.72
C GLN A 158 31.03 1.91 -33.36
N ILE A 159 31.45 2.12 -32.12
CA ILE A 159 32.13 3.34 -31.64
C ILE A 159 33.67 3.22 -31.79
N MET A 160 34.19 2.22 -32.51
CA MET A 160 35.57 2.25 -32.99
C MET A 160 35.62 3.08 -34.27
N PRO A 161 35.83 4.40 -34.22
CA PRO A 161 36.13 5.13 -35.45
C PRO A 161 37.47 4.64 -35.91
N SER A 162 37.56 4.35 -37.17
CA SER A 162 38.76 4.17 -37.94
C SER A 162 39.69 5.41 -37.83
N VAL A 163 40.33 5.55 -36.70
CA VAL A 163 41.47 6.43 -36.56
C VAL A 163 42.68 5.60 -36.92
N CYS A 164 42.90 5.44 -38.19
CA CYS A 164 44.25 5.19 -38.74
C CYS A 164 44.18 5.11 -40.26
N ARG A 165 44.51 6.20 -40.94
CA ARG A 165 45.41 6.22 -42.10
C ARG A 165 45.46 7.61 -42.72
N ILE A 166 46.19 8.48 -42.10
CA ILE A 166 46.88 9.48 -42.88
C ILE A 166 48.32 9.02 -42.94
N LYS A 167 48.67 8.21 -43.96
CA LYS A 167 50.00 8.10 -44.39
C LYS A 167 50.31 9.34 -45.26
N ARG A 168 51.15 10.23 -44.74
CA ARG A 168 51.80 11.23 -45.46
C ARG A 168 52.70 10.53 -46.53
N ALA A 169 52.39 10.75 -47.76
CA ALA A 169 53.36 10.53 -48.87
C ALA A 169 54.20 11.78 -48.95
N SER A 170 55.50 11.60 -48.84
CA SER A 170 56.52 12.57 -49.13
C SER A 170 56.70 12.65 -50.64
#